data_eafadac5ed8695f65e021d9750ae47cb
#
_entry.id   eafadac5ed8695f65e021d9750ae47cb
#
_cell.length_a   1.000
_cell.length_b   1.000
_cell.length_c   1.000
_cell.angle_alpha   90.00
_cell.angle_beta   90.00
_cell.angle_gamma   90.00
#
_symmetry.space_group_name_H-M   'P 1'
#
loop_
_entity.id
_entity.type
_entity.pdbx_description
1 polymer ?
#
loop_
_entity_poly.entity_id
_entity_poly.type
_entity_poly.pdbx_seq_one_letter_code
_entity_poly.pdbx_strand_id
1 'polypeptide(L)'
;QIPAFGVTNFLITTVPELEACLAGKNKICDYLVDNVKAYSNDHFAWSKAIWDVGAVAYLVNSGWTPSSLIHAPVVVSDHSYAFDERRHFIRSVQRMDRDAIFRDLFTKLGSCHERFPQAAKK
;
A
#
# COMPACT_ATOMS: atom_id res chain seq x y z
N GLN A 1 -7.98 -12.94 -0.86
CA GLN A 1 -7.78 -12.16 0.37
C GLN A 1 -8.16 -10.71 0.14
N ILE A 2 -8.95 -10.13 1.02
CA ILE A 2 -9.28 -8.71 0.98
C ILE A 2 -8.78 -8.12 2.30
N PRO A 3 -7.72 -7.30 2.30
CA PRO A 3 -7.39 -6.54 3.49
C PRO A 3 -8.56 -5.61 3.81
N ALA A 4 -9.07 -5.68 5.02
CA ALA A 4 -10.13 -4.79 5.46
C ALA A 4 -9.66 -3.33 5.35
N PHE A 5 -10.53 -2.44 4.92
CA PHE A 5 -10.24 -1.01 4.76
C PHE A 5 -9.58 -0.39 6.00
N GLY A 6 -10.01 -0.81 7.20
CA GLY A 6 -9.41 -0.37 8.46
C GLY A 6 -7.93 -0.79 8.62
N VAL A 7 -7.48 -1.85 7.98
CA VAL A 7 -6.09 -2.31 8.05
C VAL A 7 -5.21 -1.57 7.03
N THR A 8 -5.70 -1.37 5.82
CA THR A 8 -4.96 -0.66 4.77
C THR A 8 -4.84 0.84 5.02
N ASN A 9 -5.73 1.43 5.83
CA ASN A 9 -5.62 2.83 6.24
C ASN A 9 -4.35 3.15 7.03
N PHE A 10 -3.66 2.16 7.58
CA PHE A 10 -2.35 2.36 8.22
C PHE A 10 -1.20 2.55 7.22
N LEU A 11 -1.41 2.26 5.94
CA LEU A 11 -0.42 2.49 4.87
C LEU A 11 -0.43 3.95 4.42
N ILE A 12 -0.20 4.85 5.37
CA ILE A 12 -0.16 6.29 5.13
C ILE A 12 1.25 6.76 4.83
N THR A 13 1.36 7.72 3.93
CA THR A 13 2.59 8.47 3.63
C THR A 13 2.31 9.97 3.60
N THR A 14 3.36 10.77 3.63
CA THR A 14 3.27 12.23 3.54
C THR A 14 4.06 12.73 2.35
N VAL A 15 3.78 13.94 1.87
CA VAL A 15 4.55 14.55 0.78
C VAL A 15 6.04 14.71 1.16
N PRO A 16 6.41 15.22 2.35
CA PRO A 16 7.81 15.29 2.74
C PRO A 16 8.52 13.92 2.75
N GLU A 17 7.85 12.85 3.19
CA GLU A 17 8.42 11.51 3.17
C GLU A 17 8.67 11.02 1.73
N LEU A 18 7.70 11.22 0.85
CA LEU A 18 7.82 10.82 -0.55
C LEU A 18 8.92 11.61 -1.27
N GLU A 19 9.00 12.92 -1.03
CA GLU A 19 10.06 13.76 -1.60
C GLU A 19 11.44 13.30 -1.11
N ALA A 20 11.60 13.07 0.18
CA ALA A 20 12.88 12.62 0.73
C ALA A 20 13.31 11.23 0.21
N CYS A 21 12.34 10.33 -0.01
CA CYS A 21 12.63 8.96 -0.40
C CYS A 21 12.69 8.74 -1.91
N LEU A 22 11.94 9.48 -2.72
CA LEU A 22 11.71 9.19 -4.13
C LEU A 22 12.09 10.32 -5.08
N ALA A 23 11.97 11.60 -4.71
CA ALA A 23 12.17 12.71 -5.64
C ALA A 23 13.56 12.68 -6.30
N GLY A 24 13.59 12.89 -7.60
CA GLY A 24 14.81 12.95 -8.41
C GLY A 24 15.49 11.60 -8.67
N LYS A 25 14.94 10.48 -8.21
CA LYS A 25 15.55 9.16 -8.45
C LYS A 25 15.32 8.64 -9.86
N ASN A 26 14.12 8.77 -10.36
CA ASN A 26 13.73 8.42 -11.73
C ASN A 26 12.33 8.97 -12.06
N LYS A 27 11.95 8.91 -13.34
CA LYS A 27 10.66 9.46 -13.83
C LYS A 27 9.43 8.87 -13.16
N ILE A 28 9.45 7.58 -12.78
CA ILE A 28 8.33 6.93 -12.08
C ILE A 28 8.22 7.50 -10.67
N CYS A 29 9.34 7.64 -9.97
CA CYS A 29 9.38 8.22 -8.64
C CYS A 29 8.85 9.66 -8.63
N ASP A 30 9.30 10.50 -9.57
CA ASP A 30 8.85 11.88 -9.70
C ASP A 30 7.34 11.94 -10.00
N TYR A 31 6.87 11.12 -10.94
CA TYR A 31 5.44 11.00 -11.26
C TYR A 31 4.59 10.60 -10.04
N LEU A 32 5.05 9.66 -9.22
CA LEU A 32 4.32 9.23 -8.01
C LEU A 32 4.26 10.35 -6.96
N VAL A 33 5.37 11.08 -6.76
CA VAL A 33 5.42 12.25 -5.87
C VAL A 33 4.41 13.30 -6.33
N ASP A 34 4.43 13.68 -7.61
CA ASP A 34 3.55 14.70 -8.17
C ASP A 34 2.08 14.30 -8.08
N ASN A 35 1.75 13.04 -8.35
CA ASN A 35 0.39 12.54 -8.19
C ASN A 35 -0.12 12.62 -6.76
N VAL A 36 0.69 12.27 -5.76
CA VAL A 36 0.27 12.39 -4.36
C VAL A 36 0.10 13.86 -3.96
N LYS A 37 1.00 14.73 -4.41
CA LYS A 37 0.87 16.19 -4.19
C LYS A 37 -0.43 16.76 -4.75
N ALA A 38 -0.87 16.27 -5.89
CA ALA A 38 -2.10 16.74 -6.55
C ALA A 38 -3.39 16.43 -5.80
N TYR A 39 -3.35 15.55 -4.77
CA TYR A 39 -4.54 15.25 -3.97
C TYR A 39 -4.95 16.36 -2.99
N SER A 40 -4.04 17.29 -2.66
CA SER A 40 -4.33 18.40 -1.76
C SER A 40 -3.53 19.65 -2.15
N ASN A 41 -4.11 20.82 -1.95
CA ASN A 41 -3.41 22.09 -2.13
C ASN A 41 -2.60 22.49 -0.88
N ASP A 42 -2.90 21.89 0.27
CA ASP A 42 -2.21 22.09 1.53
C ASP A 42 -1.70 20.74 2.05
N HIS A 43 -0.40 20.67 2.28
CA HIS A 43 0.26 19.47 2.78
C HIS A 43 0.69 19.59 4.25
N PHE A 44 0.31 20.67 4.94
CA PHE A 44 0.60 20.82 6.36
C PHE A 44 -0.20 19.77 7.17
N ALA A 45 0.51 18.95 7.94
CA ALA A 45 -0.06 17.84 8.73
C ALA A 45 -0.98 16.88 7.91
N TRP A 46 -0.81 16.85 6.58
CA TRP A 46 -1.60 16.02 5.68
C TRP A 46 -0.90 14.70 5.34
N SER A 47 -1.66 13.66 5.22
CA SER A 47 -1.19 12.33 4.82
C SER A 47 -2.14 11.67 3.84
N LYS A 48 -1.61 10.76 3.03
CA LYS A 48 -2.36 9.98 2.04
C LYS A 48 -2.19 8.49 2.30
N ALA A 49 -3.30 7.76 2.40
CA ALA A 49 -3.27 6.31 2.44
C ALA A 49 -3.06 5.74 1.02
N ILE A 50 -2.14 4.79 0.91
CA ILE A 50 -1.82 4.06 -0.34
C ILE A 50 -2.33 2.63 -0.18
N TRP A 51 -3.62 2.45 -0.21
CA TRP A 51 -4.32 1.21 0.17
C TRP A 51 -3.88 -0.03 -0.60
N ASP A 52 -3.73 0.09 -1.92
CA ASP A 52 -3.52 -1.05 -2.83
C ASP A 52 -2.16 -1.72 -2.65
N VAL A 53 -1.19 -1.00 -2.10
CA VAL A 53 0.13 -1.55 -1.75
C VAL A 53 0.01 -2.72 -0.76
N GLY A 54 -1.02 -2.74 0.07
CA GLY A 54 -1.25 -3.81 1.03
C GLY A 54 -1.45 -5.19 0.41
N ALA A 55 -2.14 -5.26 -0.73
CA ALA A 55 -2.34 -6.52 -1.45
C ALA A 55 -1.02 -7.05 -2.04
N VAL A 56 -0.21 -6.16 -2.61
CA VAL A 56 1.13 -6.50 -3.13
C VAL A 56 2.07 -6.90 -2.01
N ALA A 57 2.06 -6.18 -0.90
CA ALA A 57 2.90 -6.47 0.27
C ALA A 57 2.69 -7.89 0.81
N TYR A 58 1.44 -8.36 0.86
CA TYR A 58 1.14 -9.74 1.26
C TYR A 58 1.80 -10.77 0.34
N LEU A 59 1.80 -10.53 -0.97
CA LEU A 59 2.43 -11.44 -1.95
C LEU A 59 3.96 -11.41 -1.87
N VAL A 60 4.53 -10.25 -1.54
CA VAL A 60 5.99 -10.08 -1.43
C VAL A 60 6.52 -10.73 -0.15
N ASN A 61 5.88 -10.44 0.99
CA ASN A 61 6.26 -10.99 2.28
C ASN A 61 5.06 -11.00 3.24
N SER A 62 4.47 -12.18 3.43
CA SER A 62 3.33 -12.37 4.33
C SER A 62 3.65 -12.08 5.81
N GLY A 63 4.93 -12.06 6.19
CA GLY A 63 5.35 -11.67 7.54
C GLY A 63 5.04 -10.20 7.89
N TRP A 64 4.93 -9.33 6.88
CA TRP A 64 4.53 -7.93 7.07
C TRP A 64 3.02 -7.76 7.27
N THR A 65 2.25 -8.80 7.00
CA THR A 65 0.79 -8.79 7.01
C THR A 65 0.22 -9.95 7.82
N PRO A 66 0.49 -10.02 9.14
CA PRO A 66 -0.03 -11.08 10.00
C PRO A 66 -1.52 -11.28 9.77
N SER A 67 -1.93 -12.53 9.60
CA SER A 67 -3.28 -12.88 9.19
C SER A 67 -3.77 -14.14 9.91
N SER A 68 -5.08 -14.27 10.06
CA SER A 68 -5.75 -15.45 10.62
C SER A 68 -6.83 -15.98 9.68
N LEU A 69 -7.22 -17.23 9.87
CA LEU A 69 -8.39 -17.79 9.23
C LEU A 69 -9.64 -17.39 10.03
N ILE A 70 -10.61 -16.84 9.33
CA ILE A 70 -11.92 -16.50 9.88
C ILE A 70 -13.00 -16.99 8.93
N HIS A 71 -14.23 -17.18 9.40
CA HIS A 71 -15.37 -17.40 8.51
C HIS A 71 -15.61 -16.13 7.67
N ALA A 72 -15.89 -16.31 6.39
CA ALA A 72 -16.13 -15.19 5.48
C ALA A 72 -17.32 -14.36 5.97
N PRO A 73 -17.15 -13.05 6.24
CA PRO A 73 -18.25 -12.21 6.68
C PRO A 73 -19.29 -12.02 5.56
N VAL A 74 -20.50 -11.66 5.96
CA VAL A 74 -21.56 -11.20 5.05
C VAL A 74 -21.60 -9.69 5.11
N VAL A 75 -21.51 -9.04 3.94
CA VAL A 75 -21.74 -7.59 3.86
C VAL A 75 -23.25 -7.36 3.86
N VAL A 76 -23.75 -6.62 4.83
CA VAL A 76 -25.17 -6.26 4.94
C VAL A 76 -25.43 -4.89 4.34
N SER A 77 -26.71 -4.53 4.18
CA SER A 77 -27.14 -3.35 3.43
C SER A 77 -26.65 -2.01 4.00
N ASP A 78 -26.35 -1.95 5.28
CA ASP A 78 -25.77 -0.77 5.96
C ASP A 78 -24.24 -0.69 5.88
N HIS A 79 -23.62 -1.55 5.04
CA HIS A 79 -22.18 -1.71 4.87
C HIS A 79 -21.42 -2.23 6.10
N SER A 80 -22.13 -2.75 7.10
CA SER A 80 -21.52 -3.46 8.21
C SER A 80 -21.29 -4.95 7.86
N TYR A 81 -20.60 -5.67 8.75
CA TYR A 81 -20.34 -7.09 8.58
C TYR A 81 -21.14 -7.90 9.61
N ALA A 82 -21.85 -8.91 9.10
CA ALA A 82 -22.40 -10.01 9.91
C ALA A 82 -21.53 -11.25 9.77
N PHE A 83 -21.49 -12.08 10.79
CA PHE A 83 -20.71 -13.31 10.81
C PHE A 83 -21.62 -14.53 10.83
N ASP A 84 -21.30 -15.53 10.01
CA ASP A 84 -21.97 -16.83 9.95
C ASP A 84 -20.89 -17.92 9.91
N GLU A 85 -20.78 -18.69 10.98
CA GLU A 85 -19.78 -19.74 11.14
C GLU A 85 -19.95 -20.92 10.17
N ARG A 86 -21.06 -20.99 9.45
CA ARG A 86 -21.30 -22.00 8.40
C ARG A 86 -20.66 -21.64 7.06
N ARG A 87 -20.14 -20.41 6.92
CA ARG A 87 -19.49 -19.97 5.69
C ARG A 87 -18.06 -20.52 5.60
N HIS A 88 -17.53 -20.54 4.38
CA HIS A 88 -16.15 -20.94 4.11
C HIS A 88 -15.15 -20.03 4.84
N PHE A 89 -13.95 -20.55 5.05
CA PHE A 89 -12.88 -19.77 5.64
C PHE A 89 -12.24 -18.83 4.63
N ILE A 90 -11.84 -17.67 5.11
CA ILE A 90 -10.97 -16.73 4.43
C ILE A 90 -9.77 -16.41 5.32
N ARG A 91 -8.68 -15.95 4.69
CA ARG A 91 -7.55 -15.40 5.42
C ARG A 91 -7.72 -13.89 5.54
N SER A 92 -7.88 -13.43 6.77
CA SER A 92 -8.04 -12.00 7.10
C SER A 92 -6.74 -11.44 7.63
N VAL A 93 -6.24 -10.37 7.02
CA VAL A 93 -5.10 -9.61 7.53
C VAL A 93 -5.55 -8.78 8.73
N GLN A 94 -4.79 -8.87 9.83
CA GLN A 94 -5.12 -8.20 11.09
C GLN A 94 -4.42 -6.85 11.24
N ARG A 95 -3.22 -6.74 10.69
CA ARG A 95 -2.39 -5.53 10.71
C ARG A 95 -1.38 -5.55 9.58
N MET A 96 -0.73 -4.41 9.34
CA MET A 96 0.36 -4.28 8.38
C MET A 96 1.56 -3.60 9.04
N ASP A 97 2.76 -4.11 8.76
CA ASP A 97 4.02 -3.44 9.09
C ASP A 97 4.31 -2.38 8.03
N ARG A 98 3.76 -1.19 8.27
CA ARG A 98 3.87 -0.05 7.36
C ARG A 98 5.31 0.27 7.00
N ASP A 99 6.19 0.30 8.00
CA ASP A 99 7.56 0.76 7.80
C ASP A 99 8.39 -0.25 6.99
N ALA A 100 8.21 -1.56 7.25
CA ALA A 100 8.84 -2.60 6.45
C ALA A 100 8.35 -2.57 5.00
N ILE A 101 7.04 -2.39 4.78
CA ILE A 101 6.43 -2.32 3.46
C ILE A 101 6.96 -1.12 2.67
N PHE A 102 6.95 0.08 3.24
CA PHE A 102 7.41 1.27 2.54
C PHE A 102 8.92 1.32 2.33
N ARG A 103 9.69 0.78 3.27
CA ARG A 103 11.14 0.64 3.07
C ARG A 103 11.47 -0.24 1.85
N ASP A 104 10.81 -1.38 1.71
CA ASP A 104 10.99 -2.26 0.56
C ASP A 104 10.51 -1.59 -0.74
N LEU A 105 9.30 -0.99 -0.72
CA LEU A 105 8.71 -0.31 -1.86
C LEU A 105 9.61 0.83 -2.38
N PHE A 106 10.01 1.75 -1.50
CA PHE A 106 10.80 2.91 -1.88
C PHE A 106 12.21 2.52 -2.34
N THR A 107 12.80 1.49 -1.74
CA THR A 107 14.08 0.94 -2.20
C THR A 107 13.96 0.40 -3.62
N LYS A 108 12.95 -0.41 -3.89
CA LYS A 108 12.74 -0.99 -5.23
C LYS A 108 12.41 0.06 -6.29
N LEU A 109 11.54 1.02 -5.96
CA LEU A 109 11.22 2.11 -6.87
C LEU A 109 12.44 2.97 -7.19
N GLY A 110 13.24 3.33 -6.18
CA GLY A 110 14.43 4.15 -6.37
C GLY A 110 15.52 3.48 -7.21
N SER A 111 15.61 2.14 -7.19
CA SER A 111 16.57 1.35 -7.98
C SER A 111 16.01 0.83 -9.32
N CYS A 112 14.81 1.22 -9.70
CA CYS A 112 14.11 0.66 -10.87
C CYS A 112 14.89 0.89 -12.19
N HIS A 113 15.57 2.04 -12.35
CA HIS A 113 16.35 2.38 -13.55
C HIS A 113 17.55 1.44 -13.79
N GLU A 114 18.12 0.87 -12.73
CA GLU A 114 19.24 -0.06 -12.83
C GLU A 114 18.83 -1.41 -13.43
N ARG A 115 17.57 -1.79 -13.24
CA ARG A 115 17.02 -3.06 -13.75
C ARG A 115 16.50 -2.98 -15.18
N PHE A 116 16.15 -1.79 -15.63
CA PHE A 116 15.62 -1.52 -16.96
C PHE A 116 16.44 -0.42 -17.63
N PRO A 117 17.68 -0.70 -18.06
CA PRO A 117 18.46 0.27 -18.80
C PRO A 117 17.66 0.72 -20.03
N GLN A 118 17.51 2.02 -20.22
CA GLN A 118 16.80 2.56 -21.38
C GLN A 118 17.44 2.00 -22.65
N ALA A 119 16.64 1.37 -23.51
CA ALA A 119 17.09 1.00 -24.85
C ALA A 119 17.68 2.24 -25.50
N ALA A 120 18.95 2.17 -25.89
CA ALA A 120 19.63 3.29 -26.56
C ALA A 120 18.79 3.71 -27.76
N LYS A 121 18.35 4.96 -27.79
CA LYS A 121 17.70 5.53 -28.98
C LYS A 121 18.70 5.41 -30.14
N LYS A 122 18.37 4.53 -31.10
CA LYS A 122 19.02 4.54 -32.41
C LYS A 122 18.54 5.73 -33.22
#